data_bdcc43319681b045278ef87d9a206447
#
_entry.id   bdcc43319681b045278ef87d9a206447
#
_cell.length_a   1.000
_cell.length_b   1.000
_cell.length_c   1.000
_cell.angle_alpha   90.00
_cell.angle_beta   90.00
_cell.angle_gamma   90.00
#
_symmetry.space_group_name_H-M   'P 1'
#
loop_
_entity.id
_entity.type
_entity.pdbx_description
1 polymer ?
#
loop_
_entity_poly.entity_id
_entity_poly.type
_entity_poly.pdbx_seq_one_letter_code
_entity_poly.pdbx_strand_id
1 'polypeptide(L)'
;VDILIPEYNIIVKDTVFGDGVVIWSNVNIYGAEIGAETKIGAFVEIRKGVKIGKKVKIEPLVFIPEGVTIEDCVFLGPNVVFTNDLFPRSCKEDGSLIDEYEIVPTLVKRGAAIGASSVIKCGITIGENSLIGLGSVVVDDIPPGTLVYGEKARVRRVL
;
A
#
# COMPACT_ATOMS: atom_id res chain seq x y z
N VAL A 1 -8.96 5.63 -17.27
CA VAL A 1 -8.95 7.10 -17.40
C VAL A 1 -7.52 7.56 -17.26
N ASP A 2 -7.15 8.52 -18.08
CA ASP A 2 -5.88 9.22 -18.01
C ASP A 2 -6.15 10.64 -17.54
N ILE A 3 -5.53 11.04 -16.45
CA ILE A 3 -5.66 12.37 -15.87
C ILE A 3 -4.28 12.95 -15.62
N LEU A 4 -4.04 14.14 -16.14
CA LEU A 4 -2.86 14.94 -15.84
C LEU A 4 -3.32 16.32 -15.40
N ILE A 5 -3.06 16.68 -14.16
CA ILE A 5 -3.36 18.01 -13.61
C ILE A 5 -2.04 18.62 -13.11
N PRO A 6 -1.34 19.38 -13.96
CA PRO A 6 0.01 19.87 -13.66
C PRO A 6 0.08 20.78 -12.42
N GLU A 7 -0.95 21.59 -12.18
CA GLU A 7 -1.00 22.49 -11.02
C GLU A 7 -0.95 21.77 -9.68
N TYR A 8 -1.45 20.53 -9.64
CA TYR A 8 -1.46 19.69 -8.44
C TYR A 8 -0.52 18.50 -8.52
N ASN A 9 0.24 18.38 -9.63
CA ASN A 9 1.13 17.27 -9.89
C ASN A 9 0.42 15.91 -9.76
N ILE A 10 -0.75 15.78 -10.37
CA ILE A 10 -1.55 14.55 -10.41
C ILE A 10 -1.30 13.85 -11.74
N ILE A 11 -0.77 12.64 -11.68
CA ILE A 11 -0.54 11.77 -12.84
C ILE A 11 -1.34 10.49 -12.65
N VAL A 12 -2.31 10.27 -13.53
CA VAL A 12 -3.12 9.04 -13.56
C VAL A 12 -3.12 8.50 -14.98
N LYS A 13 -2.83 7.21 -15.13
CA LYS A 13 -2.80 6.54 -16.42
C LYS A 13 -3.44 5.16 -16.35
N ASP A 14 -4.22 4.78 -17.37
CA ASP A 14 -4.84 3.45 -17.54
C ASP A 14 -5.57 2.95 -16.27
N THR A 15 -6.20 3.84 -15.51
CA THR A 15 -6.82 3.54 -14.21
C THR A 15 -8.34 3.60 -14.31
N VAL A 16 -9.02 2.68 -13.64
CA VAL A 16 -10.48 2.65 -13.51
C VAL A 16 -10.88 3.13 -12.12
N PHE A 17 -11.77 4.11 -12.06
CA PHE A 17 -12.33 4.64 -10.81
C PHE A 17 -13.81 4.36 -10.69
N GLY A 18 -14.24 3.98 -9.49
CA GLY A 18 -15.64 4.04 -9.09
C GLY A 18 -16.09 5.47 -8.78
N ASP A 19 -17.39 5.64 -8.56
CA ASP A 19 -17.98 6.95 -8.27
C ASP A 19 -17.46 7.54 -6.94
N GLY A 20 -17.28 8.85 -6.91
CA GLY A 20 -16.95 9.58 -5.68
C GLY A 20 -15.53 9.37 -5.15
N VAL A 21 -14.61 8.86 -5.95
CA VAL A 21 -13.19 8.79 -5.59
C VAL A 21 -12.62 10.20 -5.46
N VAL A 22 -11.86 10.45 -4.39
CA VAL A 22 -11.19 11.74 -4.13
C VAL A 22 -9.68 11.52 -4.14
N ILE A 23 -8.98 12.34 -4.90
CA ILE A 23 -7.50 12.29 -5.06
C ILE A 23 -6.91 13.64 -4.65
N TRP A 24 -5.89 13.61 -3.81
CA TRP A 24 -5.11 14.80 -3.43
C TRP A 24 -3.91 15.01 -4.36
N SER A 25 -3.07 15.99 -4.08
CA SER A 25 -1.94 16.37 -4.92
C SER A 25 -0.75 15.40 -4.88
N ASN A 26 0.14 15.52 -5.85
CA ASN A 26 1.41 14.77 -5.93
C ASN A 26 1.20 13.24 -5.92
N VAL A 27 0.24 12.75 -6.68
CA VAL A 27 -0.01 11.30 -6.79
C VAL A 27 0.44 10.77 -8.14
N ASN A 28 0.86 9.51 -8.14
CA ASN A 28 1.17 8.75 -9.33
C ASN A 28 0.40 7.43 -9.30
N ILE A 29 -0.59 7.28 -10.18
CA ILE A 29 -1.47 6.11 -10.23
C ILE A 29 -1.54 5.60 -11.65
N TYR A 30 -1.22 4.33 -11.86
CA TYR A 30 -1.29 3.75 -13.19
C TYR A 30 -1.69 2.28 -13.19
N GLY A 31 -2.57 1.92 -14.13
CA GLY A 31 -3.01 0.56 -14.38
C GLY A 31 -3.76 -0.09 -13.21
N ALA A 32 -4.42 0.69 -12.36
CA ALA A 32 -5.11 0.24 -11.17
C ALA A 32 -6.65 0.22 -11.31
N GLU A 33 -7.32 -0.51 -10.45
CA GLU A 33 -8.77 -0.47 -10.26
C GLU A 33 -9.07 0.06 -8.85
N ILE A 34 -9.85 1.14 -8.75
CA ILE A 34 -10.13 1.82 -7.48
C ILE A 34 -11.63 1.95 -7.28
N GLY A 35 -12.14 1.33 -6.23
CA GLY A 35 -13.55 1.29 -5.89
C GLY A 35 -14.11 2.64 -5.42
N ALA A 36 -15.45 2.73 -5.48
CA ALA A 36 -16.19 3.96 -5.19
C ALA A 36 -15.93 4.52 -3.79
N GLU A 37 -16.01 5.84 -3.65
CA GLU A 37 -15.87 6.60 -2.40
C GLU A 37 -14.49 6.46 -1.72
N THR A 38 -13.49 5.90 -2.40
CA THR A 38 -12.12 5.79 -1.90
C THR A 38 -11.43 7.14 -1.89
N LYS A 39 -10.65 7.42 -0.85
CA LYS A 39 -9.90 8.65 -0.67
C LYS A 39 -8.41 8.39 -0.71
N ILE A 40 -7.69 9.13 -1.55
CA ILE A 40 -6.26 8.96 -1.79
C ILE A 40 -5.53 10.23 -1.40
N GLY A 41 -4.68 10.14 -0.39
CA GLY A 41 -3.89 11.23 0.16
C GLY A 41 -2.77 11.70 -0.78
N ALA A 42 -2.11 12.77 -0.40
CA ALA A 42 -1.00 13.32 -1.17
C ALA A 42 0.24 12.41 -1.15
N PHE A 43 1.05 12.48 -2.21
CA PHE A 43 2.29 11.70 -2.35
C PHE A 43 2.06 10.18 -2.32
N VAL A 44 0.90 9.71 -2.75
CA VAL A 44 0.60 8.29 -2.88
C VAL A 44 1.04 7.80 -4.26
N GLU A 45 1.68 6.62 -4.29
CA GLU A 45 1.94 5.89 -5.52
C GLU A 45 1.20 4.56 -5.52
N ILE A 46 0.44 4.30 -6.60
CA ILE A 46 -0.30 3.05 -6.82
C ILE A 46 0.07 2.51 -8.19
N ARG A 47 0.60 1.28 -8.20
CA ARG A 47 1.13 0.67 -9.41
C ARG A 47 0.14 -0.24 -10.14
N LYS A 48 0.57 -0.68 -11.32
CA LYS A 48 -0.19 -1.51 -12.25
C LYS A 48 -0.70 -2.79 -11.58
N GLY A 49 -1.95 -3.14 -11.91
CA GLY A 49 -2.59 -4.38 -11.42
C GLY A 49 -3.09 -4.33 -9.98
N VAL A 50 -2.87 -3.23 -9.26
CA VAL A 50 -3.41 -3.03 -7.92
C VAL A 50 -4.93 -2.93 -7.97
N LYS A 51 -5.60 -3.63 -7.05
CA LYS A 51 -7.05 -3.58 -6.88
C LYS A 51 -7.39 -3.03 -5.51
N ILE A 52 -8.19 -1.96 -5.48
CA ILE A 52 -8.63 -1.30 -4.26
C ILE A 52 -10.16 -1.27 -4.23
N GLY A 53 -10.72 -1.77 -3.15
CA GLY A 53 -12.15 -1.81 -2.90
C GLY A 53 -12.78 -0.44 -2.67
N LYS A 54 -14.03 -0.46 -2.22
CA LYS A 54 -14.81 0.75 -1.94
C LYS A 54 -14.52 1.32 -0.55
N LYS A 55 -14.65 2.64 -0.40
CA LYS A 55 -14.54 3.33 0.90
C LYS A 55 -13.20 3.07 1.60
N VAL A 56 -12.17 2.85 0.84
CA VAL A 56 -10.80 2.73 1.36
C VAL A 56 -10.26 4.13 1.64
N LYS A 57 -9.54 4.27 2.74
CA LYS A 57 -8.86 5.51 3.09
C LYS A 57 -7.36 5.31 3.06
N ILE A 58 -6.70 5.97 2.12
CA ILE A 58 -5.26 5.91 1.91
C ILE A 58 -4.66 7.25 2.31
N GLU A 59 -3.92 7.26 3.40
CA GLU A 59 -3.28 8.45 3.93
C GLU A 59 -2.02 8.84 3.12
N PRO A 60 -1.44 10.03 3.30
CA PRO A 60 -0.28 10.47 2.53
C PRO A 60 0.93 9.55 2.61
N LEU A 61 1.76 9.58 1.55
CA LEU A 61 3.03 8.86 1.46
C LEU A 61 2.91 7.33 1.42
N VAL A 62 1.74 6.79 1.15
CA VAL A 62 1.55 5.33 1.01
C VAL A 62 2.07 4.86 -0.34
N PHE A 63 2.81 3.76 -0.34
CA PHE A 63 3.27 3.07 -1.55
C PHE A 63 2.61 1.71 -1.70
N ILE A 64 1.94 1.49 -2.84
CA ILE A 64 1.21 0.25 -3.15
C ILE A 64 1.74 -0.30 -4.48
N PRO A 65 2.66 -1.29 -4.43
CA PRO A 65 3.24 -1.89 -5.63
C PRO A 65 2.31 -2.92 -6.29
N GLU A 66 2.71 -3.40 -7.44
CA GLU A 66 2.04 -4.48 -8.17
C GLU A 66 1.84 -5.72 -7.31
N GLY A 67 0.70 -6.41 -7.48
CA GLY A 67 0.35 -7.63 -6.74
C GLY A 67 -0.44 -7.39 -5.44
N VAL A 68 -0.63 -6.14 -5.03
CA VAL A 68 -1.43 -5.83 -3.83
C VAL A 68 -2.92 -5.74 -4.17
N THR A 69 -3.73 -6.42 -3.37
CA THR A 69 -5.18 -6.29 -3.38
C THR A 69 -5.67 -5.80 -2.01
N ILE A 70 -6.49 -4.77 -2.02
CA ILE A 70 -7.08 -4.15 -0.83
C ILE A 70 -8.60 -4.22 -0.95
N GLU A 71 -9.25 -4.88 0.00
CA GLU A 71 -10.70 -4.99 0.03
C GLU A 71 -11.37 -3.70 0.57
N ASP A 72 -12.70 -3.73 0.68
CA ASP A 72 -13.49 -2.57 1.10
C ASP A 72 -13.19 -2.09 2.53
N CYS A 73 -13.42 -0.80 2.79
CA CYS A 73 -13.37 -0.19 4.11
C CYS A 73 -12.02 -0.31 4.84
N VAL A 74 -10.95 -0.54 4.12
CA VAL A 74 -9.59 -0.60 4.69
C VAL A 74 -9.06 0.81 4.97
N PHE A 75 -8.33 0.95 6.07
CA PHE A 75 -7.57 2.16 6.39
C PHE A 75 -6.07 1.90 6.27
N LEU A 76 -5.38 2.72 5.48
CA LEU A 76 -3.92 2.75 5.39
C LEU A 76 -3.40 4.06 5.97
N GLY A 77 -2.70 3.98 7.08
CA GLY A 77 -2.08 5.13 7.74
C GLY A 77 -0.97 5.77 6.91
N PRO A 78 -0.55 7.00 7.26
CA PRO A 78 0.53 7.69 6.55
C PRO A 78 1.81 6.84 6.47
N ASN A 79 2.48 6.91 5.31
CA ASN A 79 3.76 6.25 5.10
C ASN A 79 3.73 4.71 5.29
N VAL A 80 2.59 4.07 5.05
CA VAL A 80 2.52 2.60 4.96
C VAL A 80 3.16 2.17 3.64
N VAL A 81 4.02 1.15 3.72
CA VAL A 81 4.77 0.64 2.58
C VAL A 81 4.51 -0.85 2.41
N PHE A 82 4.08 -1.24 1.22
CA PHE A 82 4.02 -2.65 0.81
C PHE A 82 5.25 -3.01 -0.01
N THR A 83 5.67 -4.27 0.05
CA THR A 83 6.66 -4.85 -0.85
C THR A 83 6.00 -5.84 -1.81
N ASN A 84 6.69 -6.25 -2.88
CA ASN A 84 6.17 -7.22 -3.84
C ASN A 84 7.22 -8.20 -4.36
N ASP A 85 8.46 -8.07 -3.87
CA ASP A 85 9.58 -8.94 -4.20
C ASP A 85 10.22 -9.46 -2.90
N LEU A 86 10.42 -10.77 -2.79
CA LEU A 86 11.03 -11.41 -1.60
C LEU A 86 12.55 -11.31 -1.59
N PHE A 87 13.17 -11.24 -2.76
CA PHE A 87 14.62 -11.28 -2.92
C PHE A 87 15.11 -10.21 -3.90
N PRO A 88 14.85 -8.92 -3.63
CA PRO A 88 15.11 -7.85 -4.58
C PRO A 88 16.61 -7.76 -4.92
N ARG A 89 16.89 -7.68 -6.22
CA ARG A 89 18.22 -7.45 -6.77
C ARG A 89 18.10 -6.50 -7.95
N SER A 90 19.05 -5.60 -8.11
CA SER A 90 19.09 -4.71 -9.28
C SER A 90 19.75 -5.36 -10.49
N CYS A 91 20.75 -6.23 -10.27
CA CYS A 91 21.53 -6.84 -11.34
C CYS A 91 21.69 -8.36 -11.15
N LYS A 92 21.85 -9.05 -12.28
CA LYS A 92 22.33 -10.44 -12.34
C LYS A 92 23.84 -10.50 -12.04
N GLU A 93 24.37 -11.72 -11.92
CA GLU A 93 25.81 -11.95 -11.67
C GLU A 93 26.71 -11.38 -12.78
N ASP A 94 26.23 -11.32 -14.01
CA ASP A 94 26.94 -10.74 -15.16
C ASP A 94 26.90 -9.21 -15.25
N GLY A 95 26.24 -8.55 -14.28
CA GLY A 95 26.08 -7.09 -14.21
C GLY A 95 24.94 -6.53 -15.04
N SER A 96 24.16 -7.35 -15.76
CA SER A 96 22.97 -6.88 -16.48
C SER A 96 21.83 -6.57 -15.52
N LEU A 97 21.01 -5.55 -15.84
CA LEU A 97 19.83 -5.19 -15.04
C LEU A 97 18.80 -6.33 -15.01
N ILE A 98 18.10 -6.44 -13.90
CA ILE A 98 16.93 -7.30 -13.76
C ILE A 98 15.70 -6.42 -13.99
N ASP A 99 15.07 -6.55 -15.15
CA ASP A 99 13.87 -5.80 -15.53
C ASP A 99 12.59 -6.55 -15.15
N GLU A 100 12.66 -7.87 -14.99
CA GLU A 100 11.54 -8.73 -14.62
C GLU A 100 11.85 -9.52 -13.35
N TYR A 101 10.90 -9.56 -12.43
CA TYR A 101 10.99 -10.31 -11.17
C TYR A 101 9.64 -10.93 -10.85
N GLU A 102 9.65 -11.93 -9.98
CA GLU A 102 8.43 -12.58 -9.51
C GLU A 102 7.66 -11.66 -8.55
N ILE A 103 6.44 -11.31 -8.94
CA ILE A 103 5.54 -10.54 -8.08
C ILE A 103 4.85 -11.48 -7.10
N VAL A 104 5.08 -11.25 -5.81
CA VAL A 104 4.47 -12.01 -4.73
C VAL A 104 3.28 -11.24 -4.17
N PRO A 105 2.02 -11.73 -4.36
CA PRO A 105 0.83 -10.98 -4.05
C PRO A 105 0.58 -10.83 -2.55
N THR A 106 -0.06 -9.72 -2.17
CA THR A 106 -0.49 -9.42 -0.79
C THR A 106 -1.98 -9.09 -0.78
N LEU A 107 -2.70 -9.59 0.20
CA LEU A 107 -4.12 -9.35 0.37
C LEU A 107 -4.40 -8.63 1.70
N VAL A 108 -5.07 -7.48 1.64
CA VAL A 108 -5.62 -6.79 2.81
C VAL A 108 -7.12 -6.93 2.80
N LYS A 109 -7.66 -7.65 3.77
CA LYS A 109 -9.08 -7.96 3.84
C LYS A 109 -9.89 -6.80 4.41
N ARG A 110 -11.20 -6.89 4.15
CA ARG A 110 -12.19 -5.88 4.48
C ARG A 110 -12.06 -5.36 5.92
N GLY A 111 -12.15 -4.04 6.08
CA GLY A 111 -12.17 -3.37 7.38
C GLY A 111 -10.85 -3.41 8.16
N ALA A 112 -9.80 -3.98 7.62
CA ALA A 112 -8.49 -3.94 8.26
C ALA A 112 -7.96 -2.50 8.34
N ALA A 113 -7.23 -2.19 9.40
CA ALA A 113 -6.58 -0.89 9.58
C ALA A 113 -5.07 -1.08 9.80
N ILE A 114 -4.27 -0.36 9.03
CA ILE A 114 -2.80 -0.42 9.12
C ILE A 114 -2.29 0.92 9.61
N GLY A 115 -1.65 0.90 10.77
CA GLY A 115 -1.11 2.10 11.41
C GLY A 115 0.06 2.72 10.66
N ALA A 116 0.26 4.02 10.90
CA ALA A 116 1.28 4.83 10.23
C ALA A 116 2.68 4.19 10.26
N SER A 117 3.43 4.36 9.17
CA SER A 117 4.82 3.89 9.03
C SER A 117 5.01 2.38 9.22
N SER A 118 3.98 1.59 9.00
CA SER A 118 4.10 0.13 8.98
C SER A 118 4.62 -0.36 7.64
N VAL A 119 5.44 -1.41 7.68
CA VAL A 119 5.97 -2.08 6.48
C VAL A 119 5.36 -3.47 6.38
N ILE A 120 4.77 -3.77 5.22
CA ILE A 120 4.08 -5.02 4.94
C ILE A 120 4.88 -5.85 3.95
N LYS A 121 5.38 -6.99 4.42
CA LYS A 121 6.05 -7.95 3.55
C LYS A 121 5.07 -8.53 2.55
N CYS A 122 5.53 -8.79 1.33
CA CYS A 122 4.72 -9.49 0.33
C CYS A 122 4.47 -10.96 0.69
N GLY A 123 3.44 -11.53 0.09
CA GLY A 123 3.07 -12.93 0.28
C GLY A 123 2.21 -13.21 1.50
N ILE A 124 1.68 -12.18 2.16
CA ILE A 124 0.86 -12.34 3.38
C ILE A 124 -0.57 -11.85 3.19
N THR A 125 -1.43 -12.31 4.07
CA THR A 125 -2.81 -11.85 4.20
C THR A 125 -3.01 -11.10 5.51
N ILE A 126 -3.50 -9.87 5.43
CA ILE A 126 -3.99 -9.11 6.58
C ILE A 126 -5.47 -9.43 6.77
N GLY A 127 -5.82 -10.06 7.89
CA GLY A 127 -7.16 -10.57 8.16
C GLY A 127 -8.22 -9.48 8.30
N GLU A 128 -9.48 -9.88 8.07
CA GLU A 128 -10.64 -8.98 8.13
C GLU A 128 -10.76 -8.30 9.51
N ASN A 129 -11.04 -6.99 9.52
CA ASN A 129 -11.20 -6.17 10.73
C ASN A 129 -10.02 -6.24 11.72
N SER A 130 -8.83 -6.62 11.25
CA SER A 130 -7.62 -6.58 12.07
C SER A 130 -7.07 -5.15 12.19
N LEU A 131 -6.29 -4.91 13.24
CA LEU A 131 -5.63 -3.63 13.48
C LEU A 131 -4.12 -3.83 13.64
N ILE A 132 -3.36 -3.21 12.76
CA ILE A 132 -1.91 -3.16 12.82
C ILE A 132 -1.50 -1.86 13.50
N GLY A 133 -0.81 -1.94 14.62
CA GLY A 133 -0.28 -0.76 15.32
C GLY A 133 0.78 -0.04 14.49
N LEU A 134 0.91 1.26 14.72
CA LEU A 134 1.88 2.10 13.99
C LEU A 134 3.31 1.56 14.11
N GLY A 135 4.12 1.79 13.08
CA GLY A 135 5.54 1.42 13.05
C GLY A 135 5.82 -0.09 13.06
N SER A 136 4.82 -0.92 12.74
CA SER A 136 4.98 -2.37 12.74
C SER A 136 5.67 -2.87 11.47
N VAL A 137 6.51 -3.90 11.62
CA VAL A 137 7.04 -4.69 10.50
C VAL A 137 6.28 -6.01 10.47
N VAL A 138 5.40 -6.16 9.49
CA VAL A 138 4.49 -7.31 9.38
C VAL A 138 5.05 -8.29 8.37
N VAL A 139 5.42 -9.47 8.83
CA VAL A 139 6.11 -10.49 8.00
C VAL A 139 5.34 -11.81 7.89
N ASP A 140 4.28 -11.96 8.66
CA ASP A 140 3.42 -13.15 8.71
C ASP A 140 1.95 -12.76 8.53
N ASP A 141 1.11 -13.73 8.18
CA ASP A 141 -0.33 -13.56 8.10
C ASP A 141 -0.92 -13.06 9.42
N ILE A 142 -1.87 -12.12 9.33
CA ILE A 142 -2.57 -11.58 10.48
C ILE A 142 -3.97 -12.19 10.56
N PRO A 143 -4.31 -12.86 11.66
CA PRO A 143 -5.65 -13.42 11.83
C PRO A 143 -6.74 -12.33 11.87
N PRO A 144 -7.97 -12.63 11.43
CA PRO A 144 -9.09 -11.69 11.49
C PRO A 144 -9.36 -11.20 12.93
N GLY A 145 -9.78 -9.94 13.04
CA GLY A 145 -10.22 -9.35 14.31
C GLY A 145 -9.14 -9.23 15.38
N THR A 146 -7.86 -9.27 15.01
CA THR A 146 -6.74 -9.19 15.96
C THR A 146 -6.07 -7.84 15.95
N LEU A 147 -5.51 -7.43 17.09
CA LEU A 147 -4.60 -6.30 17.23
C LEU A 147 -3.16 -6.82 17.30
N VAL A 148 -2.31 -6.35 16.39
CA VAL A 148 -0.87 -6.63 16.42
C VAL A 148 -0.08 -5.33 16.39
N TYR A 149 1.06 -5.30 17.04
CA TYR A 149 1.96 -4.14 17.05
C TYR A 149 3.40 -4.55 17.39
N GLY A 150 4.35 -3.75 16.95
CA GLY A 150 5.76 -3.92 17.32
C GLY A 150 6.04 -3.52 18.77
N GLU A 151 7.27 -3.76 19.24
CA GLU A 151 7.70 -3.35 20.57
C GLU A 151 7.69 -1.81 20.72
N LYS A 152 7.23 -1.36 21.90
CA LYS A 152 7.32 0.05 22.27
C LYS A 152 8.79 0.49 22.38
N ALA A 153 9.07 1.72 21.99
CA ALA A 153 10.36 2.34 22.27
C ALA A 153 10.63 2.34 23.80
N ARG A 154 11.84 1.95 24.17
CA ARG A 154 12.28 1.89 25.57
C ARG A 154 13.56 2.68 25.73
N VAL A 155 13.71 3.38 26.86
CA VAL A 155 14.98 3.99 27.23
C VAL A 155 16.03 2.88 27.33
N ARG A 156 17.10 3.01 26.55
CA ARG A 156 18.25 2.07 26.55
C ARG A 156 19.40 2.60 27.37
N ARG A 157 19.59 3.93 27.42
CA ARG A 157 20.59 4.61 28.24
C ARG A 157 20.26 6.10 28.34
N VAL A 158 20.82 6.77 29.33
CA VAL A 158 20.93 8.23 29.38
C VAL A 158 22.16 8.62 28.57
N LEU A 159 22.06 9.71 27.78
CA LEU A 159 23.17 10.25 26.96
C LEU A 159 23.96 11.27 27.77
#